data_1401cddb2a25a9aed8617ffbe178cacf
#
_entry.id   1401cddb2a25a9aed8617ffbe178cacf
#
_cell.length_a   1.000
_cell.length_b   1.000
_cell.length_c   1.000
_cell.angle_alpha   90.00
_cell.angle_beta   90.00
_cell.angle_gamma   90.00
#
_symmetry.space_group_name_H-M   'P 1'
#
loop_
_entity.id
_entity.type
_entity.pdbx_description
1 polymer ?
#
loop_
_entity_poly.entity_id
_entity_poly.type
_entity_poly.pdbx_seq_one_letter_code
_entity_poly.pdbx_strand_id
1 'polypeptide(L)'
;LDPKLVAQRMMGWTDARTMPTAERLQALLAPEDAAAPASGQPYPFFLASPMSGEVHELGSITEWQAEWKWDGMRAQIVRRSAGISIWSRGEERMNDAFPEIVDAAESLPNGTVLDGELLASLPNNLLPFSMLSRRASRKRVGKKILAEIPSVFVAYDLLEAHGKDIRSEPL
;
A
#
# COMPACT_ATOMS: atom_id res chain seq x y z
N LEU A 1 -5.76 -24.06 0.81
CA LEU A 1 -5.22 -22.67 0.96
C LEU A 1 -5.61 -21.86 -0.27
N ASP A 2 -6.18 -20.68 -0.07
CA ASP A 2 -6.44 -19.74 -1.17
C ASP A 2 -5.12 -19.31 -1.81
N PRO A 3 -4.96 -19.45 -3.14
CA PRO A 3 -3.75 -19.00 -3.84
C PRO A 3 -3.40 -17.54 -3.61
N LYS A 4 -4.40 -16.65 -3.42
CA LYS A 4 -4.19 -15.25 -3.11
C LYS A 4 -3.56 -15.06 -1.74
N LEU A 5 -4.00 -15.82 -0.75
CA LEU A 5 -3.43 -15.79 0.60
C LEU A 5 -1.98 -16.31 0.60
N VAL A 6 -1.69 -17.34 -0.19
CA VAL A 6 -0.32 -17.85 -0.35
C VAL A 6 0.58 -16.79 -0.99
N ALA A 7 0.13 -16.17 -2.07
CA ALA A 7 0.87 -15.11 -2.74
C ALA A 7 1.15 -13.94 -1.78
N GLN A 8 0.14 -13.49 -1.03
CA GLN A 8 0.30 -12.43 -0.03
C GLN A 8 1.32 -12.80 1.06
N ARG A 9 1.28 -14.03 1.58
CA ARG A 9 2.22 -14.50 2.60
C ARG A 9 3.64 -14.65 2.08
N MET A 10 3.80 -14.81 0.76
CA MET A 10 5.11 -14.85 0.09
C MET A 10 5.69 -13.48 -0.23
N MET A 11 4.94 -12.40 -0.04
CA MET A 11 5.45 -11.05 -0.25
C MET A 11 6.73 -10.81 0.56
N GLY A 12 7.75 -10.25 -0.05
CA GLY A 12 9.04 -10.02 0.58
C GLY A 12 9.97 -11.25 0.62
N TRP A 13 9.53 -12.43 0.12
CA TRP A 13 10.40 -13.59 0.01
C TRP A 13 11.39 -13.49 -1.17
N THR A 14 11.12 -12.60 -2.10
CA THR A 14 11.97 -12.34 -3.29
C THR A 14 13.23 -11.53 -2.97
N ASP A 15 13.37 -11.00 -1.75
CA ASP A 15 14.63 -10.42 -1.32
C ASP A 15 15.67 -11.55 -1.20
N ALA A 16 16.71 -11.49 -2.02
CA ALA A 16 17.80 -12.47 -2.06
C ALA A 16 18.53 -12.64 -0.71
N ARG A 17 18.33 -11.72 0.24
CA ARG A 17 18.84 -11.78 1.59
C ARG A 17 17.94 -12.56 2.55
N THR A 18 16.75 -12.91 2.10
CA THR A 18 15.72 -13.53 2.90
C THR A 18 15.72 -15.04 2.65
N MET A 19 16.42 -15.80 3.51
CA MET A 19 16.39 -17.28 3.43
C MET A 19 15.03 -17.80 3.89
N PRO A 20 14.45 -18.78 3.18
CA PRO A 20 13.27 -19.49 3.67
C PRO A 20 13.63 -20.28 4.94
N THR A 21 12.89 -20.03 6.02
CA THR A 21 13.02 -20.78 7.28
C THR A 21 11.82 -21.72 7.47
N ALA A 22 11.97 -22.73 8.33
CA ALA A 22 10.87 -23.64 8.68
C ALA A 22 9.66 -22.88 9.27
N GLU A 23 9.92 -21.85 10.07
CA GLU A 23 8.90 -20.99 10.67
C GLU A 23 8.12 -20.20 9.61
N ARG A 24 8.83 -19.67 8.59
CA ARG A 24 8.18 -18.99 7.45
C ARG A 24 7.32 -19.94 6.64
N LEU A 25 7.80 -21.17 6.44
CA LEU A 25 7.00 -22.19 5.74
C LEU A 25 5.76 -22.56 6.55
N GLN A 26 5.88 -22.70 7.87
CA GLN A 26 4.73 -22.94 8.75
C GLN A 26 3.74 -21.78 8.70
N ALA A 27 4.22 -20.53 8.75
CA ALA A 27 3.38 -19.34 8.62
C ALA A 27 2.66 -19.27 7.26
N LEU A 28 3.34 -19.72 6.18
CA LEU A 28 2.72 -19.82 4.85
C LEU A 28 1.55 -20.81 4.83
N LEU A 29 1.66 -21.91 5.55
CA LEU A 29 0.69 -23.00 5.61
C LEU A 29 -0.37 -22.82 6.70
N ALA A 30 -0.26 -21.80 7.54
CA ALA A 30 -1.20 -21.53 8.63
C ALA A 30 -2.64 -21.33 8.10
N PRO A 31 -3.68 -21.70 8.86
CA PRO A 31 -5.06 -21.40 8.53
C PRO A 31 -5.31 -19.91 8.33
N GLU A 32 -6.39 -19.56 7.63
CA GLU A 32 -6.72 -18.18 7.27
C GLU A 32 -6.93 -17.29 8.52
N ASP A 33 -7.48 -17.86 9.56
CA ASP A 33 -7.81 -17.20 10.84
C ASP A 33 -6.61 -17.11 11.80
N ALA A 34 -5.49 -17.74 11.48
CA ALA A 34 -4.42 -17.97 12.46
C ALA A 34 -3.34 -16.88 12.52
N ALA A 35 -3.33 -15.88 11.64
CA ALA A 35 -2.28 -14.87 11.69
C ALA A 35 -2.75 -13.50 11.21
N ALA A 36 -2.59 -12.52 12.07
CA ALA A 36 -2.35 -11.15 11.60
C ALA A 36 -1.24 -11.18 10.52
N PRO A 37 -1.33 -10.35 9.46
CA PRO A 37 -0.31 -10.31 8.42
C PRO A 37 1.07 -10.22 9.07
N ALA A 38 2.01 -11.04 8.61
CA ALA A 38 3.36 -11.04 9.17
C ALA A 38 3.91 -9.61 9.16
N SER A 39 4.74 -9.32 10.13
CA SER A 39 5.18 -8.01 10.60
C SER A 39 5.72 -7.01 9.56
N GLY A 40 5.11 -6.76 8.47
CA GLY A 40 5.56 -5.82 7.43
C GLY A 40 4.85 -6.02 6.11
N GLN A 41 3.93 -6.99 6.01
CA GLN A 41 3.17 -7.25 4.79
C GLN A 41 1.91 -6.39 4.70
N PRO A 42 1.51 -5.98 3.48
CA PRO A 42 0.27 -5.25 3.26
C PRO A 42 -0.94 -6.18 3.38
N TYR A 43 -2.12 -5.60 3.45
CA TYR A 43 -3.36 -6.32 3.18
C TYR A 43 -3.54 -6.56 1.67
N PRO A 44 -4.36 -7.56 1.27
CA PRO A 44 -4.71 -7.72 -0.14
C PRO A 44 -5.29 -6.44 -0.71
N PHE A 45 -4.79 -6.03 -1.87
CA PHE A 45 -5.33 -4.85 -2.54
C PHE A 45 -6.71 -5.16 -3.14
N PHE A 46 -7.73 -4.46 -2.67
CA PHE A 46 -9.06 -4.55 -3.24
C PHE A 46 -9.08 -3.84 -4.61
N LEU A 47 -9.54 -4.53 -5.64
CA LEU A 47 -9.61 -3.97 -6.98
C LEU A 47 -11.03 -3.48 -7.27
N ALA A 48 -11.15 -2.24 -7.72
CA ALA A 48 -12.41 -1.71 -8.20
C ALA A 48 -12.86 -2.47 -9.45
N SER A 49 -14.15 -2.77 -9.50
CA SER A 49 -14.81 -3.27 -10.71
C SER A 49 -15.30 -2.11 -11.57
N PRO A 50 -15.27 -2.22 -12.90
CA PRO A 50 -15.90 -1.22 -13.74
C PRO A 50 -17.40 -1.19 -13.45
N MET A 51 -17.98 0.01 -13.42
CA MET A 51 -19.42 0.19 -13.33
C MET A 51 -20.06 -0.31 -14.62
N SER A 52 -21.11 -1.12 -14.48
CA SER A 52 -21.98 -1.52 -15.59
C SER A 52 -23.30 -0.76 -15.46
N GLY A 53 -23.74 -0.13 -16.54
CA GLY A 53 -24.98 0.67 -16.56
C GLY A 53 -24.76 2.17 -16.34
N GLU A 54 -25.85 2.88 -16.21
CA GLU A 54 -25.86 4.34 -16.06
C GLU A 54 -25.85 4.74 -14.59
N VAL A 55 -25.27 5.91 -14.28
CA VAL A 55 -25.15 6.42 -12.89
C VAL A 55 -26.50 6.49 -12.16
N HIS A 56 -27.58 6.81 -12.87
CA HIS A 56 -28.92 6.91 -12.29
C HIS A 56 -29.51 5.56 -11.85
N GLU A 57 -28.94 4.44 -12.32
CA GLU A 57 -29.35 3.07 -11.96
C GLU A 57 -28.72 2.58 -10.66
N LEU A 58 -27.76 3.34 -10.10
CA LEU A 58 -27.03 2.96 -8.90
C LEU A 58 -27.84 3.05 -7.60
N GLY A 59 -29.08 3.56 -7.65
CA GLY A 59 -29.93 3.71 -6.45
C GLY A 59 -29.71 5.02 -5.70
N SER A 60 -29.86 4.98 -4.39
CA SER A 60 -29.74 6.20 -3.57
C SER A 60 -28.27 6.61 -3.39
N ILE A 61 -28.01 7.92 -3.53
CA ILE A 61 -26.66 8.48 -3.28
C ILE A 61 -26.14 8.21 -1.86
N THR A 62 -27.04 7.96 -0.90
CA THR A 62 -26.67 7.65 0.49
C THR A 62 -26.05 6.27 0.67
N GLU A 63 -26.11 5.41 -0.35
CA GLU A 63 -25.53 4.07 -0.36
C GLU A 63 -24.15 4.04 -1.03
N TRP A 64 -23.67 5.19 -1.50
CA TRP A 64 -22.43 5.29 -2.26
C TRP A 64 -21.48 6.32 -1.68
N GLN A 65 -20.19 6.03 -1.78
CA GLN A 65 -19.12 6.97 -1.52
C GLN A 65 -18.45 7.37 -2.84
N ALA A 66 -18.36 8.68 -3.08
CA ALA A 66 -17.66 9.23 -4.24
C ALA A 66 -16.25 9.66 -3.83
N GLU A 67 -15.26 9.19 -4.54
CA GLU A 67 -13.84 9.47 -4.27
C GLU A 67 -13.13 10.01 -5.51
N TRP A 68 -12.08 10.81 -5.28
CA TRP A 68 -11.20 11.22 -6.36
C TRP A 68 -10.41 10.03 -6.90
N LYS A 69 -10.46 9.85 -8.22
CA LYS A 69 -9.58 8.91 -8.91
C LYS A 69 -8.25 9.60 -9.22
N TRP A 70 -7.32 9.47 -8.31
CA TRP A 70 -5.97 10.00 -8.48
C TRP A 70 -5.20 9.26 -9.60
N ASP A 71 -4.37 9.99 -10.36
CA ASP A 71 -3.49 9.42 -11.38
C ASP A 71 -2.09 9.23 -10.80
N GLY A 72 -1.92 8.19 -10.01
CA GLY A 72 -0.70 7.88 -9.27
C GLY A 72 -0.38 6.39 -9.21
N MET A 73 0.34 6.00 -8.18
CA MET A 73 0.65 4.60 -7.87
C MET A 73 -0.05 4.20 -6.57
N ARG A 74 -1.05 3.33 -6.67
CA ARG A 74 -1.68 2.78 -5.47
C ARG A 74 -0.67 2.03 -4.62
N ALA A 75 -0.65 2.36 -3.35
CA ALA A 75 0.25 1.77 -2.39
C ALA A 75 -0.39 1.64 -1.00
N GLN A 76 0.14 0.73 -0.20
CA GLN A 76 -0.15 0.67 1.23
C GLN A 76 1.09 1.06 2.03
N ILE A 77 0.90 1.92 3.03
CA ILE A 77 1.89 2.21 4.06
C ILE A 77 1.58 1.33 5.26
N VAL A 78 2.51 0.46 5.61
CA VAL A 78 2.41 -0.45 6.74
C VAL A 78 3.37 0.01 7.83
N ARG A 79 2.85 0.48 8.96
CA ARG A 79 3.62 0.85 10.16
C ARG A 79 3.36 -0.17 11.26
N ARG A 80 4.28 -1.09 11.47
CA ARG A 80 4.20 -2.11 12.53
C ARG A 80 5.54 -2.24 13.26
N SER A 81 5.62 -3.11 14.27
CA SER A 81 6.83 -3.31 15.09
C SER A 81 8.09 -3.62 14.27
N ALA A 82 7.98 -4.22 13.11
CA ALA A 82 9.09 -4.46 12.18
C ALA A 82 9.57 -3.20 11.44
N GLY A 83 8.92 -2.05 11.63
CA GLY A 83 9.23 -0.79 10.97
C GLY A 83 8.16 -0.35 9.98
N ILE A 84 8.60 0.41 8.96
CA ILE A 84 7.72 0.96 7.93
C ILE A 84 8.01 0.27 6.61
N SER A 85 6.96 -0.11 5.92
CA SER A 85 7.02 -0.64 4.55
C SER A 85 5.99 0.05 3.68
N ILE A 86 6.40 0.45 2.49
CA ILE A 86 5.52 0.93 1.43
C ILE A 86 5.43 -0.17 0.39
N TRP A 87 4.23 -0.61 0.09
CA TRP A 87 3.97 -1.67 -0.88
C TRP A 87 3.14 -1.14 -2.04
N SER A 88 3.59 -1.37 -3.27
CA SER A 88 2.77 -1.09 -4.45
C SER A 88 1.69 -2.17 -4.62
N ARG A 89 0.68 -1.86 -5.44
CA ARG A 89 -0.34 -2.85 -5.86
C ARG A 89 0.27 -4.07 -6.56
N GLY A 90 1.44 -3.92 -7.18
CA GLY A 90 2.21 -5.00 -7.79
C GLY A 90 3.07 -5.78 -6.81
N GLU A 91 2.85 -5.61 -5.50
CA GLU A 91 3.55 -6.35 -4.43
C GLU A 91 5.06 -6.06 -4.36
N GLU A 92 5.50 -4.91 -4.88
CA GLU A 92 6.86 -4.44 -4.80
C GLU A 92 7.06 -3.51 -3.61
N ARG A 93 8.17 -3.69 -2.90
CA ARG A 93 8.55 -2.79 -1.81
C ARG A 93 9.17 -1.52 -2.36
N MET A 94 8.60 -0.37 -2.01
CA MET A 94 8.88 0.93 -2.60
C MET A 94 9.71 1.86 -1.69
N ASN A 95 10.16 1.41 -0.52
CA ASN A 95 10.86 2.25 0.46
C ASN A 95 12.04 3.03 -0.12
N ASP A 96 12.88 2.37 -0.94
CA ASP A 96 14.08 2.99 -1.52
C ASP A 96 13.76 4.07 -2.56
N ALA A 97 12.57 3.99 -3.16
CA ALA A 97 12.09 4.97 -4.13
C ALA A 97 11.40 6.18 -3.47
N PHE A 98 10.87 6.01 -2.23
CA PHE A 98 10.09 7.03 -1.54
C PHE A 98 10.54 7.24 -0.08
N PRO A 99 11.83 7.55 0.17
CA PRO A 99 12.36 7.66 1.53
C PRO A 99 11.68 8.77 2.34
N GLU A 100 11.26 9.89 1.73
CA GLU A 100 10.55 10.97 2.43
C GLU A 100 9.15 10.55 2.90
N ILE A 101 8.51 9.60 2.20
CA ILE A 101 7.23 9.04 2.65
C ILE A 101 7.46 8.08 3.80
N VAL A 102 8.57 7.32 3.78
CA VAL A 102 8.98 6.48 4.92
C VAL A 102 9.22 7.35 6.15
N ASP A 103 9.99 8.43 5.99
CA ASP A 103 10.29 9.38 7.08
C ASP A 103 9.00 10.01 7.64
N ALA A 104 8.09 10.45 6.78
CA ALA A 104 6.79 10.99 7.19
C ALA A 104 5.94 9.97 7.95
N ALA A 105 5.97 8.71 7.53
CA ALA A 105 5.21 7.63 8.17
C ALA A 105 5.76 7.23 9.55
N GLU A 106 6.95 7.70 9.96
CA GLU A 106 7.45 7.50 11.33
C GLU A 106 6.55 8.14 12.39
N SER A 107 5.81 9.18 12.01
CA SER A 107 4.85 9.85 12.91
C SER A 107 3.55 9.08 13.12
N LEU A 108 3.25 8.08 12.29
CA LEU A 108 2.05 7.25 12.44
C LEU A 108 2.14 6.38 13.69
N PRO A 109 1.03 6.12 14.39
CA PRO A 109 0.99 5.14 15.46
C PRO A 109 1.44 3.75 15.00
N ASN A 110 2.10 2.98 15.87
CA ASN A 110 2.39 1.59 15.58
C ASN A 110 1.10 0.77 15.42
N GLY A 111 1.07 -0.14 14.45
CA GLY A 111 -0.14 -0.88 14.09
C GLY A 111 -1.10 -0.05 13.22
N THR A 112 -0.55 0.79 12.34
CA THR A 112 -1.32 1.54 11.34
C THR A 112 -1.03 1.00 9.94
N VAL A 113 -2.08 0.74 9.17
CA VAL A 113 -1.98 0.46 7.74
C VAL A 113 -2.92 1.38 6.99
N LEU A 114 -2.34 2.16 6.08
CA LEU A 114 -3.07 3.06 5.19
C LEU A 114 -3.07 2.51 3.76
N ASP A 115 -4.20 2.61 3.07
CA ASP A 115 -4.27 2.44 1.61
C ASP A 115 -4.41 3.83 0.97
N GLY A 116 -3.74 4.05 -0.14
CA GLY A 116 -3.71 5.38 -0.73
C GLY A 116 -3.00 5.41 -2.07
N GLU A 117 -2.74 6.62 -2.53
CA GLU A 117 -2.07 6.88 -3.79
C GLU A 117 -0.79 7.67 -3.58
N LEU A 118 0.32 7.18 -4.12
CA LEU A 118 1.56 7.95 -4.28
C LEU A 118 1.44 8.85 -5.50
N LEU A 119 1.70 10.13 -5.30
CA LEU A 119 1.66 11.14 -6.37
C LEU A 119 2.99 11.89 -6.41
N ALA A 120 3.43 12.25 -7.61
CA ALA A 120 4.48 13.24 -7.77
C ALA A 120 3.87 14.63 -7.68
N SER A 121 4.33 15.46 -6.74
CA SER A 121 3.68 16.74 -6.43
C SER A 121 4.67 17.80 -6.02
N LEU A 122 4.66 18.91 -6.72
CA LEU A 122 5.21 20.17 -6.25
C LEU A 122 4.18 20.87 -5.32
N PRO A 123 4.56 21.88 -4.52
CA PRO A 123 3.67 22.47 -3.51
C PRO A 123 2.27 22.89 -4.02
N ASN A 124 2.16 23.27 -5.28
CA ASN A 124 0.90 23.77 -5.87
C ASN A 124 0.54 23.08 -7.19
N ASN A 125 1.17 21.97 -7.53
CA ASN A 125 0.96 21.33 -8.82
C ASN A 125 1.28 19.84 -8.76
N LEU A 126 0.36 19.01 -9.24
CA LEU A 126 0.62 17.60 -9.47
C LEU A 126 1.46 17.44 -10.74
N LEU A 127 2.48 16.62 -10.65
CA LEU A 127 3.30 16.25 -11.79
C LEU A 127 2.68 15.03 -12.52
N PRO A 128 2.91 14.89 -13.83
CA PRO A 128 2.41 13.73 -14.57
C PRO A 128 2.87 12.40 -14.01
N PHE A 129 2.05 11.37 -14.11
CA PHE A 129 2.36 9.99 -13.70
C PHE A 129 3.71 9.48 -14.25
N SER A 130 4.07 9.87 -15.48
CA SER A 130 5.36 9.50 -16.09
C SER A 130 6.58 9.92 -15.26
N MET A 131 6.49 11.04 -14.55
CA MET A 131 7.54 11.51 -13.64
C MET A 131 7.64 10.59 -12.40
N LEU A 132 6.50 10.25 -11.82
CA LEU A 132 6.43 9.31 -10.69
C LEU A 132 6.98 7.93 -11.09
N SER A 133 6.57 7.40 -12.23
CA SER A 133 7.05 6.12 -12.77
C SER A 133 8.55 6.13 -13.02
N ARG A 134 9.09 7.22 -13.60
CA ARG A 134 10.55 7.42 -13.79
C ARG A 134 11.30 7.39 -12.46
N ARG A 135 10.71 7.91 -11.39
CA ARG A 135 11.30 7.87 -10.05
C ARG A 135 11.22 6.46 -9.46
N ALA A 136 10.04 5.84 -9.48
CA ALA A 136 9.78 4.53 -8.91
C ALA A 136 10.65 3.40 -9.50
N SER A 137 11.00 3.50 -10.79
CA SER A 137 11.85 2.52 -11.48
C SER A 137 13.32 2.56 -11.06
N ARG A 138 13.73 3.52 -10.21
CA ARG A 138 15.13 3.66 -9.78
C ARG A 138 15.44 2.78 -8.56
N LYS A 139 16.55 2.07 -8.61
CA LYS A 139 17.05 1.29 -7.46
C LYS A 139 17.45 2.15 -6.26
N ARG A 140 17.84 3.41 -6.51
CA ARG A 140 18.18 4.41 -5.49
C ARG A 140 17.78 5.79 -5.98
N VAL A 141 17.21 6.56 -5.09
CA VAL A 141 16.79 7.94 -5.35
C VAL A 141 17.74 8.89 -4.62
N GLY A 142 18.48 9.68 -5.39
CA GLY A 142 19.41 10.69 -4.84
C GLY A 142 18.73 12.05 -4.67
N LYS A 143 19.40 12.97 -3.95
CA LYS A 143 18.89 14.31 -3.62
C LYS A 143 18.34 15.09 -4.82
N LYS A 144 18.95 14.93 -6.01
CA LYS A 144 18.50 15.60 -7.23
C LYS A 144 17.09 15.14 -7.65
N ILE A 145 16.84 13.83 -7.62
CA ILE A 145 15.52 13.28 -7.98
C ILE A 145 14.47 13.60 -6.94
N LEU A 146 14.84 13.56 -5.65
CA LEU A 146 13.92 13.96 -4.56
C LEU A 146 13.46 15.42 -4.73
N ALA A 147 14.37 16.32 -5.13
CA ALA A 147 14.02 17.70 -5.38
C ALA A 147 13.26 17.92 -6.70
N GLU A 148 13.59 17.16 -7.74
CA GLU A 148 12.97 17.27 -9.07
C GLU A 148 11.56 16.67 -9.11
N ILE A 149 11.35 15.58 -8.38
CA ILE A 149 10.09 14.82 -8.35
C ILE A 149 9.75 14.54 -6.88
N PRO A 150 9.39 15.54 -6.09
CA PRO A 150 8.91 15.30 -4.73
C PRO A 150 7.61 14.49 -4.78
N SER A 151 7.34 13.71 -3.73
CA SER A 151 6.16 12.86 -3.68
C SER A 151 5.35 13.11 -2.43
N VAL A 152 4.05 12.90 -2.57
CA VAL A 152 3.08 12.90 -1.47
C VAL A 152 2.31 11.57 -1.48
N PHE A 153 1.82 11.17 -0.34
CA PHE A 153 0.89 10.06 -0.21
C PHE A 153 -0.48 10.60 0.18
N VAL A 154 -1.47 10.33 -0.63
CA VAL A 154 -2.87 10.66 -0.35
C VAL A 154 -3.54 9.40 0.18
N ALA A 155 -3.73 9.32 1.49
CA ALA A 155 -4.48 8.24 2.12
C ALA A 155 -5.98 8.45 1.87
N TYR A 156 -6.67 7.40 1.47
CA TYR A 156 -8.13 7.39 1.32
C TYR A 156 -8.78 6.26 2.11
N ASP A 157 -8.00 5.33 2.68
CA ASP A 157 -8.54 4.28 3.53
C ASP A 157 -7.57 3.93 4.68
N LEU A 158 -8.14 3.58 5.83
CA LEU A 158 -7.44 3.11 7.01
C LEU A 158 -7.82 1.65 7.26
N LEU A 159 -6.88 0.74 7.01
CA LEU A 159 -7.13 -0.71 7.07
C LEU A 159 -6.83 -1.31 8.45
N GLU A 160 -5.88 -0.72 9.18
CA GLU A 160 -5.48 -1.16 10.50
C GLU A 160 -5.20 0.05 11.40
N ALA A 161 -5.76 0.03 12.60
CA ALA A 161 -5.52 1.04 13.64
C ALA A 161 -5.10 0.35 14.94
N HIS A 162 -3.98 0.80 15.53
CA HIS A 162 -3.45 0.24 16.79
C HIS A 162 -3.27 -1.29 16.76
N GLY A 163 -2.96 -1.86 15.58
CA GLY A 163 -2.79 -3.31 15.39
C GLY A 163 -4.10 -4.10 15.26
N LYS A 164 -5.25 -3.43 15.22
CA LYS A 164 -6.55 -4.04 14.97
C LYS A 164 -6.93 -3.86 13.48
N ASP A 165 -7.25 -4.94 12.81
CA ASP A 165 -7.88 -4.91 11.47
C ASP A 165 -9.27 -4.28 11.58
N ILE A 166 -9.49 -3.19 10.85
CA ILE A 166 -10.75 -2.44 10.87
C ILE A 166 -11.45 -2.41 9.51
N ARG A 167 -11.01 -3.24 8.56
CA ARG A 167 -11.58 -3.27 7.19
C ARG A 167 -13.06 -3.67 7.14
N SER A 168 -13.57 -4.29 8.19
CA SER A 168 -14.99 -4.64 8.33
C SER A 168 -15.82 -3.59 9.05
N GLU A 169 -15.20 -2.56 9.61
CA GLU A 169 -15.92 -1.47 10.27
C GLU A 169 -16.53 -0.52 9.21
N PRO A 170 -17.64 0.13 9.48
CA PRO A 170 -18.16 1.18 8.61
C PRO A 170 -17.18 2.35 8.47
N LEU A 171 -17.23 2.99 7.31
CA LEU A 171 -16.48 4.23 7.03
C LEU A 171 -17.08 5.40 7.81
#